data_680ba0f456d702e1b2a9bf2cd214329a
#
_entry.id   680ba0f456d702e1b2a9bf2cd214329a
#
_cell.length_a   1.000
_cell.length_b   1.000
_cell.length_c   1.000
_cell.angle_alpha   90.00
_cell.angle_beta   90.00
_cell.angle_gamma   90.00
#
_symmetry.space_group_name_H-M   'P 1'
#
loop_
_entity.id
_entity.type
_entity.pdbx_description
1 polymer ?
#
loop_
_entity_poly.entity_id
_entity_poly.type
_entity_poly.pdbx_seq_one_letter_code
_entity_poly.pdbx_strand_id
1 'polypeptide(L)'
;MCRSIQPLFNYDPPSTDEEIVASSLQYVRKVSGYRKPSKLNEVAFETAVIQISEITKQLIDSLETASPSRNRELEIARRKAKAQERFGLS
;
A
#
# COMPACT_ATOMS: atom_id res chain seq x y z
N MET A 1 -3.43 -1.96 -13.09
CA MET A 1 -3.35 -1.76 -11.65
C MET A 1 -1.93 -1.48 -11.22
N CYS A 2 -1.72 -0.63 -10.24
CA CYS A 2 -0.40 -0.29 -9.75
C CYS A 2 0.21 -1.45 -8.95
N ARG A 3 1.39 -1.92 -9.37
CA ARG A 3 2.08 -3.04 -8.70
C ARG A 3 2.67 -2.66 -7.35
N SER A 4 2.83 -1.36 -7.09
CA SER A 4 3.40 -0.87 -5.84
C SER A 4 2.38 -0.84 -4.70
N ILE A 5 1.09 -0.91 -5.02
CA ILE A 5 0.02 -0.88 -4.04
C ILE A 5 -0.56 -2.28 -3.91
N GLN A 6 -0.47 -2.84 -2.73
CA GLN A 6 -0.92 -4.19 -2.42
C GLN A 6 -2.15 -4.13 -1.52
N PRO A 7 -2.97 -5.19 -1.51
CA PRO A 7 -4.06 -5.26 -0.52
C PRO A 7 -3.51 -5.16 0.89
N LEU A 8 -4.25 -4.47 1.75
CA LEU A 8 -3.87 -4.26 3.15
C LEU A 8 -4.86 -4.86 4.14
N PHE A 9 -6.02 -5.30 3.64
CA PHE A 9 -7.10 -5.81 4.46
C PHE A 9 -6.93 -7.30 4.75
N ASN A 10 -7.34 -7.70 5.93
CA ASN A 10 -7.46 -9.10 6.33
C ASN A 10 -6.13 -9.84 6.44
N TYR A 11 -5.12 -9.16 6.97
CA TYR A 11 -3.83 -9.78 7.30
C TYR A 11 -3.75 -10.13 8.78
N ASP A 12 -2.98 -11.14 9.07
CA ASP A 12 -2.61 -11.51 10.42
C ASP A 12 -1.09 -11.66 10.50
N PRO A 13 -0.39 -10.80 11.24
CA PRO A 13 -0.92 -9.64 11.98
C PRO A 13 -1.45 -8.54 11.07
N PRO A 14 -2.32 -7.65 11.57
CA PRO A 14 -2.92 -6.57 10.77
C PRO A 14 -1.89 -5.65 10.14
N SER A 15 -2.28 -4.99 9.06
CA SER A 15 -1.45 -3.97 8.41
C SER A 15 -1.16 -2.82 9.39
N THR A 16 0.07 -2.35 9.37
CA THR A 16 0.50 -1.25 10.22
C THR A 16 0.14 0.10 9.61
N ASP A 17 0.13 1.15 10.44
CA ASP A 17 -0.07 2.52 9.96
C ASP A 17 1.00 2.89 8.94
N GLU A 18 2.23 2.43 9.14
CA GLU A 18 3.34 2.67 8.22
C GLU A 18 3.07 2.07 6.84
N GLU A 19 2.50 0.88 6.77
CA GLU A 19 2.12 0.24 5.51
C GLU A 19 1.02 1.02 4.79
N ILE A 20 0.06 1.54 5.55
CA ILE A 20 -1.02 2.37 5.02
C ILE A 20 -0.45 3.67 4.44
N VAL A 21 0.42 4.33 5.16
CA VAL A 21 1.07 5.57 4.70
C VAL A 21 1.92 5.30 3.45
N ALA A 22 2.66 4.19 3.42
CA ALA A 22 3.47 3.84 2.26
C ALA A 22 2.63 3.64 1.00
N SER A 23 1.47 2.98 1.12
CA SER A 23 0.54 2.80 0.00
C SER A 23 -0.05 4.12 -0.46
N SER A 24 -0.43 4.99 0.48
CA SER A 24 -0.97 6.31 0.19
C SER A 24 0.04 7.18 -0.54
N LEU A 25 1.30 7.13 -0.11
CA LEU A 25 2.39 7.85 -0.73
C LEU A 25 2.61 7.39 -2.18
N GLN A 26 2.57 6.08 -2.42
CA GLN A 26 2.70 5.56 -3.79
C GLN A 26 1.56 6.03 -4.69
N TYR A 27 0.35 6.05 -4.17
CA TYR A 27 -0.81 6.57 -4.92
C TYR A 27 -0.59 8.04 -5.30
N VAL A 28 -0.20 8.87 -4.33
CA VAL A 28 0.01 10.31 -4.58
C VAL A 28 1.13 10.53 -5.59
N ARG A 29 2.22 9.78 -5.50
CA ARG A 29 3.31 9.83 -6.48
C ARG A 29 2.84 9.48 -7.89
N LYS A 30 2.05 8.42 -8.01
CA LYS A 30 1.53 7.97 -9.31
C LYS A 30 0.59 8.99 -9.93
N VAL A 31 -0.34 9.52 -9.15
CA VAL A 31 -1.36 10.43 -9.63
C VAL A 31 -0.77 11.82 -9.95
N SER A 32 0.12 12.31 -9.11
CA SER A 32 0.73 13.63 -9.29
C SER A 32 1.87 13.64 -10.32
N GLY A 33 2.49 12.48 -10.53
CA GLY A 33 3.69 12.39 -11.35
C GLY A 33 4.96 12.83 -10.64
N TYR A 34 4.86 13.25 -9.37
CA TYR A 34 6.02 13.67 -8.58
C TYR A 34 6.48 12.54 -7.68
N ARG A 35 7.73 12.19 -7.78
CA ARG A 35 8.34 11.29 -6.81
C ARG A 35 8.56 12.02 -5.48
N LYS A 36 8.91 13.29 -5.58
CA LYS A 36 9.12 14.18 -4.45
C LYS A 36 8.54 15.56 -4.83
N PRO A 37 7.73 16.17 -3.98
CA PRO A 37 7.10 17.42 -4.34
C PRO A 37 8.10 18.59 -4.41
N SER A 38 7.83 19.55 -5.29
CA SER A 38 8.52 20.82 -5.26
C SER A 38 8.10 21.60 -4.00
N LYS A 39 8.88 22.59 -3.60
CA LYS A 39 8.55 23.42 -2.43
C LYS A 39 7.15 24.03 -2.53
N LEU A 40 6.77 24.46 -3.72
CA LEU A 40 5.46 25.06 -3.96
C LEU A 40 4.31 24.10 -3.67
N ASN A 41 4.52 22.81 -3.92
CA ASN A 41 3.49 21.79 -3.81
C ASN A 41 3.62 20.90 -2.58
N GLU A 42 4.58 21.18 -1.72
CA GLU A 42 4.91 20.34 -0.57
C GLU A 42 3.73 20.14 0.39
N VAL A 43 3.06 21.25 0.74
CA VAL A 43 1.90 21.19 1.66
C VAL A 43 0.77 20.39 1.05
N ALA A 44 0.42 20.65 -0.22
CA ALA A 44 -0.65 19.93 -0.90
C ALA A 44 -0.34 18.45 -1.00
N PHE A 45 0.90 18.09 -1.33
CA PHE A 45 1.34 16.70 -1.46
C PHE A 45 1.24 15.96 -0.12
N GLU A 46 1.81 16.53 0.93
CA GLU A 46 1.81 15.92 2.26
C GLU A 46 0.41 15.83 2.85
N THR A 47 -0.41 16.85 2.67
CA THR A 47 -1.80 16.84 3.11
C THR A 47 -2.57 15.71 2.45
N ALA A 48 -2.37 15.52 1.14
CA ALA A 48 -3.02 14.41 0.42
C ALA A 48 -2.60 13.06 0.98
N VAL A 49 -1.31 12.85 1.25
CA VAL A 49 -0.83 11.59 1.83
C VAL A 49 -1.49 11.32 3.18
N ILE A 50 -1.54 12.32 4.05
CA ILE A 50 -2.15 12.21 5.38
C ILE A 50 -3.64 11.88 5.28
N GLN A 51 -4.39 12.62 4.47
CA GLN A 51 -5.84 12.43 4.35
C GLN A 51 -6.18 11.08 3.72
N ILE A 52 -5.46 10.67 2.70
CA ILE A 52 -5.67 9.37 2.06
C ILE A 52 -5.35 8.24 3.05
N SER A 53 -4.30 8.40 3.84
CA SER A 53 -3.93 7.42 4.88
C SER A 53 -5.03 7.27 5.92
N GLU A 54 -5.60 8.38 6.39
CA GLU A 54 -6.68 8.38 7.37
C GLU A 54 -7.92 7.68 6.85
N ILE A 55 -8.34 8.01 5.62
CA ILE A 55 -9.51 7.40 5.00
C ILE A 55 -9.27 5.91 4.75
N THR A 56 -8.08 5.55 4.32
CA THR A 56 -7.71 4.15 4.06
C THR A 56 -7.78 3.34 5.35
N LYS A 57 -7.28 3.89 6.45
CA LYS A 57 -7.35 3.23 7.75
C LYS A 57 -8.80 3.01 8.17
N GLN A 58 -9.65 4.04 8.04
CA GLN A 58 -11.08 3.93 8.35
C GLN A 58 -11.74 2.84 7.50
N LEU A 59 -11.42 2.77 6.23
CA LEU A 59 -11.94 1.73 5.35
C LEU A 59 -11.57 0.35 5.85
N ILE A 60 -10.28 0.11 6.10
CA ILE A 60 -9.78 -1.19 6.57
C ILE A 60 -10.43 -1.58 7.89
N ASP A 61 -10.55 -0.64 8.81
CA ASP A 61 -11.15 -0.88 10.13
C ASP A 61 -12.66 -1.17 10.03
N SER A 62 -13.30 -0.70 8.98
CA SER A 62 -14.76 -0.85 8.79
C SER A 62 -15.13 -2.09 7.99
N LEU A 63 -14.20 -2.68 7.27
CA LEU A 63 -14.47 -3.86 6.45
C LEU A 63 -14.63 -5.11 7.31
N GLU A 64 -15.57 -5.94 6.93
CA GLU A 64 -15.85 -7.20 7.61
C GLU A 64 -15.79 -8.34 6.61
N THR A 65 -15.35 -9.52 7.05
CA THR A 65 -15.29 -10.69 6.21
C THR A 65 -15.36 -11.96 7.06
N ALA A 66 -15.93 -13.01 6.49
CA ALA A 66 -15.88 -14.35 7.06
C ALA A 66 -14.69 -15.16 6.53
N SER A 67 -13.94 -14.61 5.57
CA SER A 67 -12.78 -15.28 5.00
C SER A 67 -11.63 -15.35 6.01
N PRO A 68 -10.83 -16.43 6.00
CA PRO A 68 -9.68 -16.50 6.89
C PRO A 68 -8.66 -15.41 6.59
N SER A 69 -7.94 -14.99 7.62
CA SER A 69 -6.89 -13.98 7.49
C SER A 69 -5.79 -14.46 6.55
N ARG A 70 -5.20 -13.52 5.83
CA ARG A 70 -4.05 -13.80 4.97
C ARG A 70 -2.80 -13.91 5.83
N ASN A 71 -2.00 -14.94 5.57
CA ASN A 71 -0.70 -15.07 6.22
C ASN A 71 0.27 -14.13 5.53
N ARG A 72 0.81 -13.19 6.29
CA ARG A 72 1.70 -12.14 5.79
C ARG A 72 2.97 -12.71 5.18
N GLU A 73 3.59 -13.66 5.86
CA GLU A 73 4.83 -14.27 5.38
C GLU A 73 4.61 -15.06 4.08
N LEU A 74 3.51 -15.76 4.00
CA LEU A 74 3.15 -16.52 2.80
C LEU A 74 2.91 -15.60 1.60
N GLU A 75 2.24 -14.48 1.82
CA GLU A 75 2.02 -13.50 0.75
C GLU A 75 3.32 -12.88 0.25
N ILE A 76 4.24 -12.59 1.14
CA ILE A 76 5.56 -12.07 0.78
C ILE A 76 6.32 -13.12 -0.04
N ALA A 77 6.28 -14.37 0.38
CA ALA A 77 6.93 -15.47 -0.34
C ALA A 77 6.36 -15.64 -1.76
N ARG A 78 5.04 -15.55 -1.90
CA ARG A 78 4.38 -15.62 -3.21
C ARG A 78 4.81 -14.50 -4.13
N ARG A 79 4.91 -13.28 -3.61
CA ARG A 79 5.36 -12.13 -4.39
C ARG A 79 6.79 -12.28 -4.88
N LYS A 80 7.66 -12.79 -4.02
CA LYS A 80 9.05 -13.07 -4.37
C LYS A 80 9.15 -14.13 -5.46
N ALA A 81 8.39 -15.21 -5.33
CA ALA A 81 8.37 -16.29 -6.32
C ALA A 81 7.93 -15.78 -7.69
N LYS A 82 6.85 -14.98 -7.74
CA LYS A 82 6.36 -14.39 -8.98
C LYS A 82 7.39 -13.43 -9.61
N ALA A 83 8.07 -12.64 -8.78
CA ALA A 83 9.09 -11.73 -9.28
C ALA A 83 10.27 -12.50 -9.88
N GLN A 84 10.69 -13.58 -9.24
CA GLN A 84 11.76 -14.44 -9.74
C GLN A 84 11.39 -15.07 -11.09
N GLU A 85 10.20 -15.60 -11.21
CA GLU A 85 9.69 -16.16 -12.46
C GLU A 85 9.69 -15.13 -13.58
N ARG A 86 9.19 -13.91 -13.29
CA ARG A 86 9.08 -12.85 -14.27
C ARG A 86 10.43 -12.39 -14.79
N PHE A 87 11.45 -12.38 -13.95
CA PHE A 87 12.79 -11.95 -14.31
C PHE A 87 13.70 -13.10 -14.76
N GLY A 88 13.16 -14.31 -14.86
CA GLY A 88 13.91 -15.47 -15.27
C GLY A 88 14.94 -15.96 -14.27
N LEU A 89 14.77 -15.59 -13.02
CA LEU A 89 15.64 -16.04 -11.92
C LEU A 89 15.10 -17.35 -11.38
N SER A 90 15.79 -18.40 -11.63
CA SER A 90 15.40 -19.74 -11.18
C SER A 90 16.36 -20.26 -10.13
#